data_645f724e581a614ac99c707d8082e05c
#
_entry.id   645f724e581a614ac99c707d8082e05c
#
_cell.length_a   1.000
_cell.length_b   1.000
_cell.length_c   1.000
_cell.angle_alpha   90.00
_cell.angle_beta   90.00
_cell.angle_gamma   90.00
#
_symmetry.space_group_name_H-M   'P 1'
#
loop_
_entity.id
_entity.type
_entity.pdbx_description
1 polymer ?
#
loop_
_entity_poly.entity_id
_entity_poly.type
_entity_poly.pdbx_seq_one_letter_code
_entity_poly.pdbx_strand_id
1 'polypeptide(L)'
;MKNRILITTTLIFSHMAQAGLSDTAGFSGEISLLTGYGASQSHFNTKTDATISNYSSSASREGAALFAPLGNIAYTFGQQLEQQFYLGTAREDIAVGTLAFELGYQYQMSSGVVIDFSLLPTVMSGETWQDPYLLNQKRTVTDESGIAYRLQFHNLWGGNVNLDTAYGTKELEKDTITDPSLKRDGESYYAKLDYRYRLKPTSFVQPAVVYLKHQADGKAASYDSLGAEVSWFNLFAKHRLVLTAGYKVQDYQAASQRFGKTREDQQLSLFLAYEYAQLFSSPDWSFVALAGYNQTDSNIEFYEQSDYLLSVGVNYKF
;
A
#
# COMPACT_ATOMS: atom_id res chain seq x y z
N MET A 1 -22.81 5.08 -54.59
CA MET A 1 -23.23 4.51 -53.30
C MET A 1 -22.01 4.45 -52.40
N LYS A 2 -21.88 5.39 -51.43
CA LYS A 2 -20.76 5.45 -50.50
C LYS A 2 -21.18 4.73 -49.22
N ASN A 3 -20.65 3.55 -48.96
CA ASN A 3 -20.80 2.85 -47.69
C ASN A 3 -20.01 3.59 -46.62
N ARG A 4 -20.72 4.25 -45.72
CA ARG A 4 -20.15 4.72 -44.45
C ARG A 4 -20.15 3.55 -43.46
N ILE A 5 -18.97 3.00 -43.22
CA ILE A 5 -18.75 2.07 -42.12
C ILE A 5 -18.79 2.94 -40.86
N LEU A 6 -19.87 2.81 -40.10
CA LEU A 6 -19.98 3.36 -38.74
C LEU A 6 -19.11 2.47 -37.84
N ILE A 7 -17.90 2.90 -37.56
CA ILE A 7 -17.08 2.29 -36.49
C ILE A 7 -17.68 2.77 -35.18
N THR A 8 -18.51 1.93 -34.59
CA THR A 8 -18.96 2.11 -33.22
C THR A 8 -17.76 1.83 -32.31
N THR A 9 -17.01 2.89 -32.02
CA THR A 9 -15.97 2.84 -31.01
C THR A 9 -16.67 2.71 -29.64
N THR A 10 -16.89 1.49 -29.23
CA THR A 10 -17.30 1.20 -27.85
C THR A 10 -16.17 1.69 -26.96
N LEU A 11 -16.39 2.83 -26.35
CA LEU A 11 -15.53 3.42 -25.32
C LEU A 11 -15.57 2.48 -24.10
N ILE A 12 -14.62 1.55 -24.05
CA ILE A 12 -14.27 0.84 -22.82
C ILE A 12 -13.45 1.84 -21.99
N PHE A 13 -14.11 2.92 -21.59
CA PHE A 13 -13.63 3.92 -20.67
C PHE A 13 -14.31 3.71 -19.33
N SER A 14 -13.96 2.67 -18.66
CA SER A 14 -14.40 2.59 -17.28
C SER A 14 -13.50 1.64 -16.50
N HIS A 15 -13.21 2.01 -15.32
CA HIS A 15 -12.73 1.26 -14.17
C HIS A 15 -11.30 1.54 -13.66
N MET A 16 -10.60 2.58 -14.09
CA MET A 16 -9.40 3.00 -13.34
C MET A 16 -9.61 4.15 -12.35
N ALA A 17 -10.83 4.62 -12.21
CA ALA A 17 -11.05 5.82 -11.39
C ALA A 17 -12.33 5.80 -10.57
N GLN A 18 -13.00 4.68 -10.53
CA GLN A 18 -14.21 4.50 -9.75
C GLN A 18 -14.17 3.09 -9.17
N ALA A 19 -14.13 2.98 -7.86
CA ALA A 19 -14.40 1.71 -7.22
C ALA A 19 -15.82 1.32 -7.62
N GLY A 20 -15.93 0.38 -8.52
CA GLY A 20 -17.17 -0.17 -9.05
C GLY A 20 -17.01 -1.65 -9.18
N LEU A 21 -18.10 -2.37 -8.93
CA LEU A 21 -18.15 -3.81 -9.14
C LEU A 21 -18.06 -4.12 -10.64
N SER A 22 -17.78 -5.37 -10.99
CA SER A 22 -17.78 -5.80 -12.40
C SER A 22 -19.16 -5.60 -13.04
N ASP A 23 -19.17 -5.14 -14.30
CA ASP A 23 -20.40 -4.99 -15.10
C ASP A 23 -20.99 -6.32 -15.58
N THR A 24 -20.30 -7.44 -15.29
CA THR A 24 -20.72 -8.80 -15.66
C THR A 24 -20.82 -9.69 -14.45
N ALA A 25 -21.87 -10.53 -14.43
CA ALA A 25 -22.03 -11.53 -13.38
C ALA A 25 -20.98 -12.64 -13.50
N GLY A 26 -20.56 -13.21 -12.37
CA GLY A 26 -19.64 -14.32 -12.33
C GLY A 26 -18.21 -13.92 -11.99
N PHE A 27 -17.28 -14.77 -12.39
CA PHE A 27 -15.86 -14.57 -12.09
C PHE A 27 -15.22 -13.56 -13.02
N SER A 28 -14.39 -12.71 -12.45
CA SER A 28 -13.46 -11.81 -13.14
C SER A 28 -12.19 -11.70 -12.30
N GLY A 29 -11.13 -11.24 -12.92
CA GLY A 29 -9.88 -11.08 -12.17
C GLY A 29 -8.71 -10.66 -13.03
N GLU A 30 -7.56 -10.56 -12.39
CA GLU A 30 -6.30 -10.30 -13.08
C GLU A 30 -5.13 -10.94 -12.32
N ILE A 31 -4.10 -11.28 -13.07
CA ILE A 31 -2.84 -11.83 -12.56
C ILE A 31 -1.70 -11.05 -13.17
N SER A 32 -0.85 -10.49 -12.33
CA SER A 32 0.40 -9.82 -12.71
C SER A 32 1.60 -10.64 -12.27
N LEU A 33 2.56 -10.79 -13.15
CA LEU A 33 3.86 -11.35 -12.82
C LEU A 33 4.90 -10.25 -12.94
N LEU A 34 5.45 -9.84 -11.81
CA LEU A 34 6.43 -8.75 -11.72
C LEU A 34 7.80 -9.32 -11.35
N THR A 35 8.82 -8.76 -11.98
CA THR A 35 10.22 -8.95 -11.59
C THR A 35 10.86 -7.59 -11.39
N GLY A 36 11.81 -7.51 -10.48
CA GLY A 36 12.38 -6.23 -10.13
C GLY A 36 13.55 -6.32 -9.17
N TYR A 37 13.86 -5.19 -8.59
CA TYR A 37 14.89 -5.04 -7.58
C TYR A 37 14.39 -4.07 -6.51
N GLY A 38 14.54 -4.47 -5.26
CA GLY A 38 14.29 -3.60 -4.11
C GLY A 38 15.52 -3.50 -3.22
N ALA A 39 15.72 -2.37 -2.59
CA ALA A 39 16.77 -2.22 -1.58
C ALA A 39 16.28 -1.37 -0.42
N SER A 40 16.76 -1.73 0.76
CA SER A 40 16.45 -1.07 2.03
C SER A 40 17.74 -0.77 2.78
N GLN A 41 17.77 0.40 3.39
CA GLN A 41 18.79 0.83 4.34
C GLN A 41 18.09 1.14 5.65
N SER A 42 18.17 0.22 6.60
CA SER A 42 17.50 0.33 7.91
C SER A 42 18.14 -0.62 8.91
N HIS A 43 18.30 -0.20 10.17
CA HIS A 43 18.72 -1.09 11.25
C HIS A 43 17.72 -2.20 11.56
N PHE A 44 16.49 -2.07 11.08
CA PHE A 44 15.44 -3.09 11.21
C PHE A 44 15.48 -4.12 10.08
N ASN A 45 16.23 -3.89 9.01
CA ASN A 45 16.36 -4.87 7.92
C ASN A 45 17.18 -6.08 8.38
N THR A 46 16.57 -7.26 8.40
CA THR A 46 17.18 -8.52 8.88
C THR A 46 18.19 -9.12 7.90
N LYS A 47 18.28 -8.59 6.69
CA LYS A 47 19.25 -9.02 5.68
C LYS A 47 20.58 -8.26 5.74
N THR A 48 20.66 -7.24 6.63
CA THR A 48 21.88 -6.42 6.82
C THR A 48 22.63 -6.82 8.09
N ASP A 49 23.31 -5.86 8.68
CA ASP A 49 24.21 -5.94 9.83
C ASP A 49 23.64 -6.75 11.02
N ALA A 50 23.88 -8.05 11.05
CA ALA A 50 23.46 -8.88 12.17
C ALA A 50 24.12 -8.45 13.49
N THR A 51 25.21 -7.67 13.44
CA THR A 51 25.90 -7.09 14.60
C THR A 51 26.14 -5.61 14.34
N ILE A 52 25.72 -4.75 15.27
CA ILE A 52 25.98 -3.32 15.28
C ILE A 52 26.84 -2.92 16.46
N SER A 53 27.66 -1.90 16.31
CA SER A 53 28.59 -1.45 17.38
C SER A 53 28.14 -0.20 18.10
N ASN A 54 27.26 0.60 17.50
CA ASN A 54 26.71 1.84 18.05
C ASN A 54 25.37 2.18 17.38
N TYR A 55 24.66 3.19 17.87
CA TYR A 55 23.36 3.64 17.38
C TYR A 55 23.44 4.87 16.44
N SER A 56 24.62 5.45 16.26
CA SER A 56 24.83 6.65 15.46
C SER A 56 25.53 6.38 14.11
N SER A 57 25.67 5.13 13.74
CA SER A 57 26.11 4.76 12.39
C SER A 57 24.90 4.51 11.49
N SER A 58 24.96 4.95 10.25
CA SER A 58 23.96 4.57 9.27
C SER A 58 23.95 3.07 9.06
N ALA A 59 22.76 2.49 8.90
CA ALA A 59 22.61 1.08 8.55
C ALA A 59 23.21 0.80 7.16
N SER A 60 23.68 -0.43 6.94
CA SER A 60 24.08 -0.87 5.62
C SER A 60 22.88 -0.96 4.70
N ARG A 61 23.09 -0.70 3.40
CA ARG A 61 22.06 -0.90 2.38
C ARG A 61 22.18 -2.28 1.78
N GLU A 62 21.07 -3.02 1.80
CA GLU A 62 20.97 -4.32 1.15
C GLU A 62 19.79 -4.33 0.17
N GLY A 63 20.03 -4.99 -0.96
CA GLY A 63 19.03 -5.12 -1.99
C GLY A 63 18.95 -6.54 -2.53
N ALA A 64 17.78 -6.87 -3.05
CA ALA A 64 17.50 -8.18 -3.61
C ALA A 64 16.67 -8.08 -4.88
N ALA A 65 16.86 -9.05 -5.76
CA ALA A 65 15.92 -9.29 -6.85
C ALA A 65 14.56 -9.69 -6.27
N LEU A 66 13.51 -9.17 -6.86
CA LEU A 66 12.12 -9.43 -6.48
C LEU A 66 11.42 -10.22 -7.59
N PHE A 67 10.60 -11.15 -7.17
CA PHE A 67 9.60 -11.79 -8.02
C PHE A 67 8.27 -11.76 -7.25
N ALA A 68 7.29 -11.06 -7.78
CA ALA A 68 6.01 -10.86 -7.11
C ALA A 68 4.85 -11.22 -8.05
N PRO A 69 4.18 -12.35 -7.80
CA PRO A 69 2.86 -12.60 -8.36
C PRO A 69 1.85 -11.74 -7.57
N LEU A 70 1.18 -10.81 -8.26
CA LEU A 70 0.10 -10.01 -7.73
C LEU A 70 -1.17 -10.29 -8.52
N GLY A 71 -2.32 -10.00 -7.96
CA GLY A 71 -3.58 -10.14 -8.68
C GLY A 71 -4.74 -10.36 -7.74
N ASN A 72 -5.92 -10.41 -8.34
CA ASN A 72 -7.15 -10.68 -7.65
C ASN A 72 -8.06 -11.58 -8.46
N ILE A 73 -8.99 -12.22 -7.77
CA ILE A 73 -10.16 -12.87 -8.31
C ILE A 73 -11.39 -12.31 -7.60
N ALA A 74 -12.42 -12.03 -8.35
CA ALA A 74 -13.69 -11.53 -7.84
C ALA A 74 -14.86 -12.33 -8.40
N TYR A 75 -15.95 -12.40 -7.64
CA TYR A 75 -17.21 -12.98 -8.05
C TYR A 75 -18.35 -12.00 -7.82
N THR A 76 -18.91 -11.49 -8.93
CA THR A 76 -19.98 -10.49 -8.92
C THR A 76 -21.34 -11.14 -9.10
N PHE A 77 -22.31 -10.73 -8.29
CA PHE A 77 -23.66 -11.30 -8.26
C PHE A 77 -24.69 -10.26 -7.79
N GLY A 78 -25.95 -10.69 -7.71
CA GLY A 78 -27.10 -9.82 -7.42
C GLY A 78 -27.88 -9.48 -8.68
N GLN A 79 -29.12 -9.02 -8.53
CA GLN A 79 -29.99 -8.71 -9.69
C GLN A 79 -29.50 -7.49 -10.49
N GLN A 80 -28.81 -6.57 -9.80
CA GLN A 80 -28.22 -5.36 -10.39
C GLN A 80 -26.69 -5.39 -10.36
N LEU A 81 -26.09 -6.57 -10.14
CA LEU A 81 -24.65 -6.78 -9.98
C LEU A 81 -24.06 -5.93 -8.85
N GLU A 82 -24.85 -5.74 -7.82
CA GLU A 82 -24.54 -4.84 -6.69
C GLU A 82 -23.69 -5.49 -5.60
N GLN A 83 -23.31 -6.75 -5.76
CA GLN A 83 -22.56 -7.51 -4.76
C GLN A 83 -21.35 -8.19 -5.37
N GLN A 84 -20.23 -8.17 -4.64
CA GLN A 84 -19.01 -8.81 -5.08
C GLN A 84 -18.20 -9.34 -3.88
N PHE A 85 -17.77 -10.60 -3.96
CA PHE A 85 -16.67 -11.11 -3.15
C PHE A 85 -15.38 -11.00 -3.94
N TYR A 86 -14.26 -10.74 -3.25
CA TYR A 86 -12.95 -10.70 -3.89
C TYR A 86 -11.85 -11.22 -2.96
N LEU A 87 -10.78 -11.68 -3.59
CA LEU A 87 -9.57 -12.18 -2.94
C LEU A 87 -8.36 -11.76 -3.76
N GLY A 88 -7.36 -11.17 -3.13
CA GLY A 88 -6.10 -10.80 -3.78
C GLY A 88 -5.61 -9.41 -3.41
N THR A 89 -4.88 -8.78 -4.32
CA THR A 89 -4.37 -7.42 -4.17
C THR A 89 -5.22 -6.45 -4.96
N ALA A 90 -5.71 -5.38 -4.32
CA ALA A 90 -6.50 -4.37 -5.00
C ALA A 90 -5.64 -3.58 -5.98
N ARG A 91 -6.14 -3.40 -7.21
CA ARG A 91 -5.42 -2.69 -8.27
C ARG A 91 -5.22 -1.22 -7.93
N GLU A 92 -6.22 -0.60 -7.32
CA GLU A 92 -6.22 0.79 -6.88
C GLU A 92 -5.13 1.02 -5.85
N ASP A 93 -4.97 0.09 -4.91
CA ASP A 93 -3.93 0.14 -3.90
C ASP A 93 -2.54 -0.01 -4.52
N ILE A 94 -2.36 -0.98 -5.45
CA ILE A 94 -1.10 -1.14 -6.18
C ILE A 94 -0.73 0.14 -6.93
N ALA A 95 -1.70 0.81 -7.55
CA ALA A 95 -1.46 2.02 -8.34
C ALA A 95 -0.94 3.20 -7.50
N VAL A 96 -1.23 3.22 -6.20
CA VAL A 96 -0.74 4.25 -5.27
C VAL A 96 0.40 3.76 -4.35
N GLY A 97 0.87 2.53 -4.56
CA GLY A 97 2.03 1.97 -3.86
C GLY A 97 1.70 1.17 -2.61
N THR A 98 0.44 0.83 -2.40
CA THR A 98 0.01 -0.04 -1.31
C THR A 98 -0.07 -1.48 -1.80
N LEU A 99 0.64 -2.40 -1.15
CA LEU A 99 0.63 -3.82 -1.47
C LEU A 99 0.04 -4.59 -0.29
N ALA A 100 -1.26 -4.85 -0.35
CA ALA A 100 -1.99 -5.61 0.65
C ALA A 100 -2.75 -6.76 0.00
N PHE A 101 -2.74 -7.92 0.63
CA PHE A 101 -3.59 -9.05 0.25
C PHE A 101 -4.87 -8.99 1.07
N GLU A 102 -6.00 -9.05 0.41
CA GLU A 102 -7.31 -8.86 1.01
C GLU A 102 -8.28 -9.98 0.65
N LEU A 103 -9.13 -10.33 1.59
CA LEU A 103 -10.37 -11.05 1.37
C LEU A 103 -11.52 -10.11 1.73
N GLY A 104 -12.34 -9.73 0.75
CA GLY A 104 -13.36 -8.72 0.97
C GLY A 104 -14.71 -8.99 0.32
N TYR A 105 -15.65 -8.16 0.72
CA TYR A 105 -17.01 -8.09 0.19
C TYR A 105 -17.39 -6.64 -0.07
N GLN A 106 -17.88 -6.39 -1.28
CA GLN A 106 -18.36 -5.08 -1.72
C GLN A 106 -19.87 -5.11 -1.96
N TYR A 107 -20.51 -4.02 -1.56
CA TYR A 107 -21.90 -3.76 -1.83
C TYR A 107 -22.10 -2.37 -2.42
N GLN A 108 -22.64 -2.31 -3.64
CA GLN A 108 -22.96 -1.05 -4.31
C GLN A 108 -24.40 -0.65 -4.04
N MET A 109 -24.59 0.48 -3.40
CA MET A 109 -25.89 1.07 -3.13
C MET A 109 -26.49 1.68 -4.42
N SER A 110 -27.81 1.84 -4.48
CA SER A 110 -28.49 2.53 -5.58
C SER A 110 -28.05 3.98 -5.78
N SER A 111 -27.46 4.62 -4.77
CA SER A 111 -26.84 5.93 -4.84
C SER A 111 -25.51 5.94 -5.59
N GLY A 112 -24.93 4.79 -5.91
CA GLY A 112 -23.60 4.64 -6.48
C GLY A 112 -22.47 4.56 -5.45
N VAL A 113 -22.78 4.72 -4.17
CA VAL A 113 -21.82 4.51 -3.07
C VAL A 113 -21.50 3.02 -2.98
N VAL A 114 -20.22 2.66 -2.89
CA VAL A 114 -19.77 1.30 -2.63
C VAL A 114 -19.26 1.22 -1.19
N ILE A 115 -19.79 0.25 -0.46
CA ILE A 115 -19.30 -0.12 0.87
C ILE A 115 -18.44 -1.37 0.68
N ASP A 116 -17.21 -1.32 1.14
CA ASP A 116 -16.25 -2.41 1.04
C ASP A 116 -15.75 -2.78 2.44
N PHE A 117 -15.90 -4.03 2.80
CA PHE A 117 -15.34 -4.60 4.01
C PHE A 117 -14.34 -5.68 3.65
N SER A 118 -13.12 -5.59 4.19
CA SER A 118 -12.08 -6.58 3.94
C SER A 118 -11.28 -6.96 5.18
N LEU A 119 -10.70 -8.16 5.10
CA LEU A 119 -9.73 -8.71 6.02
C LEU A 119 -8.37 -8.73 5.33
N LEU A 120 -7.36 -8.22 5.98
CA LEU A 120 -5.98 -8.19 5.50
C LEU A 120 -5.11 -9.04 6.45
N PRO A 121 -5.04 -10.36 6.25
CA PRO A 121 -4.16 -11.21 7.04
C PRO A 121 -2.71 -11.02 6.60
N THR A 122 -1.77 -11.23 7.50
CA THR A 122 -0.37 -11.42 7.13
C THR A 122 -0.25 -12.76 6.43
N VAL A 123 -0.18 -12.75 5.10
CA VAL A 123 -0.07 -13.97 4.27
C VAL A 123 1.32 -14.59 4.38
N MET A 124 2.34 -13.74 4.51
CA MET A 124 3.71 -14.15 4.81
C MET A 124 4.19 -13.31 5.98
N SER A 125 4.63 -13.97 7.05
CA SER A 125 5.19 -13.28 8.21
C SER A 125 6.33 -12.36 7.76
N GLY A 126 6.30 -11.12 8.24
CA GLY A 126 7.44 -10.24 8.15
C GLY A 126 8.58 -10.75 9.03
N GLU A 127 9.80 -10.40 8.71
CA GLU A 127 10.95 -10.67 9.57
C GLU A 127 11.43 -9.39 10.24
N THR A 128 11.71 -9.47 11.53
CA THR A 128 12.34 -8.39 12.30
C THR A 128 13.34 -8.96 13.29
N TRP A 129 14.06 -8.12 14.02
CA TRP A 129 14.96 -8.56 15.09
C TRP A 129 14.20 -8.77 16.39
N GLN A 130 14.52 -9.84 17.17
CA GLN A 130 14.00 -10.03 18.53
C GLN A 130 14.36 -8.86 19.46
N ASP A 131 15.58 -8.37 19.36
CA ASP A 131 16.04 -7.10 19.94
C ASP A 131 16.92 -6.38 18.91
N PRO A 132 16.40 -5.31 18.24
CA PRO A 132 17.17 -4.56 17.26
C PRO A 132 18.29 -3.73 17.87
N TYR A 133 18.30 -3.54 19.20
CA TYR A 133 19.19 -2.64 19.91
C TYR A 133 20.41 -3.32 20.55
N LEU A 134 20.64 -4.61 20.30
CA LEU A 134 21.81 -5.31 20.81
C LEU A 134 23.09 -4.77 20.15
N LEU A 135 24.03 -4.28 20.98
CA LEU A 135 25.35 -3.82 20.52
C LEU A 135 26.40 -4.92 20.73
N ASN A 136 27.34 -5.04 19.77
CA ASN A 136 28.48 -5.95 19.82
C ASN A 136 28.10 -7.44 19.99
N GLN A 137 26.87 -7.79 19.71
CA GLN A 137 26.34 -9.15 19.77
C GLN A 137 25.52 -9.42 18.51
N LYS A 138 25.46 -10.69 18.10
CA LYS A 138 24.66 -11.10 16.97
C LYS A 138 23.18 -11.02 17.32
N ARG A 139 22.42 -10.23 16.58
CA ARG A 139 20.96 -10.12 16.66
C ARG A 139 20.30 -11.37 16.08
N THR A 140 19.19 -11.78 16.65
CA THR A 140 18.40 -12.94 16.21
C THR A 140 17.10 -12.46 15.56
N VAL A 141 16.74 -13.07 14.44
CA VAL A 141 15.50 -12.79 13.71
C VAL A 141 14.30 -13.41 14.42
N THR A 142 13.15 -12.79 14.31
CA THR A 142 11.84 -13.29 14.72
C THR A 142 10.80 -12.94 13.67
N ASP A 143 9.71 -13.69 13.66
CA ASP A 143 8.59 -13.41 12.78
C ASP A 143 7.68 -12.31 13.36
N GLU A 144 7.13 -11.51 12.46
CA GLU A 144 6.13 -10.48 12.73
C GLU A 144 4.87 -10.81 11.94
N SER A 145 3.72 -10.80 12.61
CA SER A 145 2.42 -11.08 12.00
C SER A 145 1.35 -10.14 12.53
N GLY A 146 0.18 -10.17 11.90
CA GLY A 146 -0.98 -9.40 12.31
C GLY A 146 -2.18 -9.63 11.40
N ILE A 147 -3.27 -9.01 11.74
CA ILE A 147 -4.48 -8.97 10.93
C ILE A 147 -5.04 -7.55 10.96
N ALA A 148 -5.55 -7.08 9.80
CA ALA A 148 -6.31 -5.84 9.77
C ALA A 148 -7.74 -6.08 9.26
N TYR A 149 -8.66 -5.30 9.79
CA TYR A 149 -10.05 -5.17 9.37
C TYR A 149 -10.19 -3.81 8.74
N ARG A 150 -10.57 -3.77 7.46
CA ARG A 150 -10.68 -2.54 6.68
C ARG A 150 -12.14 -2.30 6.30
N LEU A 151 -12.59 -1.06 6.40
CA LEU A 151 -13.90 -0.61 5.96
C LEU A 151 -13.72 0.64 5.10
N GLN A 152 -14.15 0.55 3.84
CA GLN A 152 -14.05 1.63 2.89
C GLN A 152 -15.44 2.05 2.40
N PHE A 153 -15.56 3.35 2.15
CA PHE A 153 -16.72 3.94 1.50
C PHE A 153 -16.22 4.69 0.26
N HIS A 154 -16.58 4.18 -0.91
CA HIS A 154 -16.22 4.81 -2.16
C HIS A 154 -17.38 5.62 -2.73
N ASN A 155 -17.03 6.62 -3.53
CA ASN A 155 -17.99 7.43 -4.27
C ASN A 155 -18.99 8.22 -3.38
N LEU A 156 -18.59 8.61 -2.19
CA LEU A 156 -19.39 9.50 -1.34
C LEU A 156 -19.58 10.88 -2.00
N TRP A 157 -20.64 11.60 -1.56
CA TRP A 157 -20.93 12.99 -1.94
C TRP A 157 -20.83 13.28 -3.45
N GLY A 158 -21.54 12.50 -4.24
CA GLY A 158 -21.59 12.66 -5.70
C GLY A 158 -20.42 12.01 -6.44
N GLY A 159 -19.75 11.05 -5.81
CA GLY A 159 -18.77 10.20 -6.46
C GLY A 159 -17.32 10.68 -6.40
N ASN A 160 -17.03 11.71 -5.60
CA ASN A 160 -15.70 12.31 -5.58
C ASN A 160 -14.91 12.09 -4.29
N VAL A 161 -15.54 11.59 -3.24
CA VAL A 161 -14.91 11.40 -1.92
C VAL A 161 -14.86 9.92 -1.58
N ASN A 162 -13.72 9.48 -1.07
CA ASN A 162 -13.59 8.15 -0.49
C ASN A 162 -13.10 8.27 0.95
N LEU A 163 -13.61 7.40 1.79
CA LEU A 163 -13.17 7.22 3.17
C LEU A 163 -12.67 5.78 3.32
N ASP A 164 -11.47 5.62 3.83
CA ASP A 164 -10.84 4.34 4.11
C ASP A 164 -10.44 4.31 5.58
N THR A 165 -10.89 3.30 6.30
CA THR A 165 -10.60 3.11 7.72
C THR A 165 -10.17 1.68 7.98
N ALA A 166 -9.21 1.49 8.89
CA ALA A 166 -8.80 0.16 9.29
C ALA A 166 -8.42 0.11 10.78
N TYR A 167 -8.62 -1.08 11.34
CA TYR A 167 -8.07 -1.50 12.62
C TYR A 167 -7.17 -2.70 12.38
N GLY A 168 -5.98 -2.70 12.95
CA GLY A 168 -5.03 -3.79 12.78
C GLY A 168 -4.28 -4.14 14.06
N THR A 169 -3.84 -5.39 14.16
CA THR A 169 -2.96 -5.88 15.22
C THR A 169 -1.58 -6.19 14.66
N LYS A 170 -0.60 -6.13 15.51
CA LYS A 170 0.79 -6.48 15.24
C LYS A 170 1.32 -7.30 16.41
N GLU A 171 1.89 -8.46 16.10
CA GLU A 171 2.46 -9.39 17.07
C GLU A 171 3.81 -9.91 16.58
N LEU A 172 4.79 -9.95 17.47
CA LEU A 172 6.09 -10.58 17.24
C LEU A 172 6.11 -11.94 17.94
N GLU A 173 6.55 -12.99 17.25
CA GLU A 173 6.71 -14.31 17.87
C GLU A 173 7.61 -14.23 19.13
N LYS A 174 8.68 -13.42 19.05
CA LYS A 174 9.59 -13.16 20.18
C LYS A 174 10.04 -11.71 20.17
N ASP A 175 9.74 -10.98 21.23
CA ASP A 175 10.28 -9.66 21.51
C ASP A 175 11.11 -9.72 22.80
N THR A 176 12.43 -9.73 22.67
CA THR A 176 13.38 -9.85 23.79
C THR A 176 13.94 -8.51 24.24
N ILE A 177 13.40 -7.39 23.77
CA ILE A 177 13.78 -6.04 24.20
C ILE A 177 13.62 -5.94 25.72
N THR A 178 14.68 -5.52 26.40
CA THR A 178 14.68 -5.39 27.86
C THR A 178 14.05 -4.10 28.35
N ASP A 179 14.02 -3.05 27.52
CA ASP A 179 13.34 -1.79 27.81
C ASP A 179 11.82 -1.94 27.54
N PRO A 180 10.97 -1.97 28.59
CA PRO A 180 9.54 -2.16 28.40
C PRO A 180 8.88 -1.04 27.56
N SER A 181 9.49 0.15 27.54
CA SER A 181 8.96 1.27 26.78
C SER A 181 9.09 1.09 25.26
N LEU A 182 9.91 0.14 24.81
CA LEU A 182 10.18 -0.15 23.39
C LEU A 182 9.54 -1.45 22.89
N LYS A 183 8.68 -2.11 23.68
CA LYS A 183 7.90 -3.28 23.26
C LYS A 183 7.00 -2.93 22.07
N ARG A 184 6.91 -3.85 21.08
CA ARG A 184 6.42 -3.55 19.74
C ARG A 184 5.10 -4.20 19.35
N ASP A 185 4.61 -5.17 20.16
CA ASP A 185 3.27 -5.72 19.97
C ASP A 185 2.24 -4.62 20.22
N GLY A 186 1.15 -4.61 19.44
CA GLY A 186 0.17 -3.54 19.60
C GLY A 186 -0.89 -3.48 18.51
N GLU A 187 -1.62 -2.38 18.52
CA GLU A 187 -2.78 -2.13 17.70
C GLU A 187 -2.62 -0.84 16.90
N SER A 188 -3.24 -0.79 15.74
CA SER A 188 -3.22 0.38 14.86
C SER A 188 -4.63 0.77 14.45
N TYR A 189 -4.88 2.07 14.38
CA TYR A 189 -6.11 2.69 13.90
C TYR A 189 -5.74 3.62 12.74
N TYR A 190 -6.31 3.37 11.59
CA TYR A 190 -6.02 4.09 10.34
C TYR A 190 -7.27 4.76 9.81
N ALA A 191 -7.11 5.97 9.27
CA ALA A 191 -8.14 6.67 8.52
C ALA A 191 -7.51 7.49 7.39
N LYS A 192 -8.08 7.39 6.19
CA LYS A 192 -7.71 8.20 5.01
C LYS A 192 -8.98 8.76 4.39
N LEU A 193 -8.98 10.05 4.14
CA LEU A 193 -10.01 10.74 3.39
C LEU A 193 -9.37 11.34 2.14
N ASP A 194 -9.89 11.00 0.98
CA ASP A 194 -9.43 11.54 -0.28
C ASP A 194 -10.56 12.17 -1.11
N TYR A 195 -10.17 13.06 -2.00
CA TYR A 195 -11.06 13.78 -2.89
C TYR A 195 -10.56 13.70 -4.32
N ARG A 196 -11.40 13.23 -5.26
CA ARG A 196 -11.08 13.17 -6.68
C ARG A 196 -11.44 14.48 -7.39
N TYR A 197 -10.43 15.18 -7.85
CA TYR A 197 -10.59 16.40 -8.63
C TYR A 197 -10.22 16.16 -10.10
N ARG A 198 -11.22 16.22 -10.98
CA ARG A 198 -11.02 16.01 -12.41
C ARG A 198 -10.39 17.25 -13.06
N LEU A 199 -9.23 17.09 -13.67
CA LEU A 199 -8.53 18.13 -14.43
C LEU A 199 -9.00 18.15 -15.88
N LYS A 200 -9.12 16.94 -16.49
CA LYS A 200 -9.54 16.69 -17.87
C LYS A 200 -10.31 15.36 -17.91
N PRO A 201 -10.99 15.03 -19.01
CA PRO A 201 -11.69 13.75 -19.13
C PRO A 201 -10.80 12.52 -18.86
N THR A 202 -9.49 12.63 -19.12
CA THR A 202 -8.51 11.56 -18.99
C THR A 202 -7.48 11.80 -17.87
N SER A 203 -7.66 12.84 -17.05
CA SER A 203 -6.70 13.16 -15.99
C SER A 203 -7.40 13.75 -14.77
N PHE A 204 -7.00 13.27 -13.59
CA PHE A 204 -7.48 13.78 -12.31
C PHE A 204 -6.36 13.75 -11.27
N VAL A 205 -6.52 14.54 -10.23
CA VAL A 205 -5.70 14.51 -9.02
C VAL A 205 -6.56 14.08 -7.84
N GLN A 206 -5.94 13.39 -6.91
CA GLN A 206 -6.59 12.85 -5.73
C GLN A 206 -5.74 13.19 -4.49
N PRO A 207 -5.93 14.40 -3.92
CA PRO A 207 -5.36 14.72 -2.63
C PRO A 207 -6.03 13.90 -1.53
N ALA A 208 -5.25 13.55 -0.51
CA ALA A 208 -5.72 12.80 0.65
C ALA A 208 -5.08 13.31 1.93
N VAL A 209 -5.80 13.17 3.04
CA VAL A 209 -5.28 13.28 4.40
C VAL A 209 -5.30 11.90 5.03
N VAL A 210 -4.21 11.56 5.71
CA VAL A 210 -4.01 10.24 6.33
C VAL A 210 -3.71 10.43 7.79
N TYR A 211 -4.41 9.70 8.64
CA TYR A 211 -4.13 9.60 10.07
C TYR A 211 -3.87 8.15 10.44
N LEU A 212 -2.83 7.92 11.22
CA LEU A 212 -2.51 6.60 11.79
C LEU A 212 -2.14 6.77 13.25
N LYS A 213 -2.80 6.02 14.11
CA LYS A 213 -2.42 5.86 15.52
C LYS A 213 -1.95 4.45 15.75
N HIS A 214 -0.74 4.28 16.26
CA HIS A 214 -0.21 2.99 16.69
C HIS A 214 -0.04 2.99 18.21
N GLN A 215 -0.65 2.03 18.88
CA GLN A 215 -0.59 1.80 20.31
C GLN A 215 0.15 0.49 20.55
N ALA A 216 1.46 0.59 20.75
CA ALA A 216 2.29 -0.53 21.15
C ALA A 216 2.20 -0.76 22.67
N ASP A 217 2.59 -1.94 23.14
CA ASP A 217 2.77 -2.24 24.57
C ASP A 217 3.76 -1.27 25.20
N GLY A 218 4.78 -0.84 24.45
CA GLY A 218 5.75 0.16 24.83
C GLY A 218 5.38 1.58 24.38
N LYS A 219 5.27 2.52 25.30
CA LYS A 219 4.88 3.91 24.97
C LYS A 219 5.91 4.64 24.09
N ALA A 220 7.20 4.30 24.15
CA ALA A 220 8.20 4.87 23.27
C ALA A 220 8.19 4.22 21.85
N ALA A 221 7.42 3.15 21.67
CA ALA A 221 7.12 2.55 20.38
C ALA A 221 5.73 2.95 19.85
N SER A 222 4.88 3.59 20.69
CA SER A 222 3.55 4.09 20.33
C SER A 222 3.66 5.48 19.71
N TYR A 223 2.86 5.76 18.67
CA TYR A 223 2.89 7.05 17.96
C TYR A 223 1.55 7.43 17.36
N ASP A 224 1.39 8.71 17.14
CA ASP A 224 0.37 9.30 16.26
C ASP A 224 1.07 9.81 14.99
N SER A 225 0.44 9.62 13.83
CA SER A 225 0.96 10.05 12.54
C SER A 225 -0.10 10.81 11.77
N LEU A 226 0.28 11.96 11.21
CA LEU A 226 -0.55 12.75 10.31
C LEU A 226 0.20 12.97 9.01
N GLY A 227 -0.47 12.73 7.88
CA GLY A 227 0.11 12.87 6.56
C GLY A 227 -0.83 13.46 5.54
N ALA A 228 -0.23 13.89 4.43
CA ALA A 228 -0.93 14.27 3.22
C ALA A 228 -0.34 13.52 2.03
N GLU A 229 -1.19 13.10 1.12
CA GLU A 229 -0.82 12.45 -0.14
C GLU A 229 -1.47 13.16 -1.30
N VAL A 230 -0.84 13.13 -2.46
CA VAL A 230 -1.42 13.55 -3.73
C VAL A 230 -1.09 12.52 -4.79
N SER A 231 -2.12 11.96 -5.40
CA SER A 231 -1.98 11.08 -6.55
C SER A 231 -2.46 11.79 -7.81
N TRP A 232 -1.66 11.76 -8.86
CA TRP A 232 -2.04 12.25 -10.18
C TRP A 232 -2.20 11.09 -11.14
N PHE A 233 -3.38 10.99 -11.73
CA PHE A 233 -3.77 9.96 -12.69
C PHE A 233 -3.87 10.57 -14.08
N ASN A 234 -3.25 9.92 -15.06
CA ASN A 234 -3.32 10.34 -16.45
C ASN A 234 -3.45 9.12 -17.39
N LEU A 235 -4.51 9.17 -18.20
CA LEU A 235 -4.83 8.12 -19.18
C LEU A 235 -4.74 8.74 -20.58
N PHE A 236 -3.89 8.21 -21.43
CA PHE A 236 -3.75 8.69 -22.80
C PHE A 236 -3.51 7.52 -23.76
N ALA A 237 -4.44 7.32 -24.69
CA ALA A 237 -4.46 6.18 -25.60
C ALA A 237 -4.37 4.84 -24.83
N LYS A 238 -3.27 4.11 -25.01
CA LYS A 238 -3.01 2.83 -24.33
C LYS A 238 -2.19 2.99 -23.04
N HIS A 239 -1.79 4.19 -22.68
CA HIS A 239 -0.91 4.46 -21.56
C HIS A 239 -1.72 4.91 -20.34
N ARG A 240 -1.38 4.40 -19.18
CA ARG A 240 -1.91 4.77 -17.88
C ARG A 240 -0.75 5.07 -16.97
N LEU A 241 -0.74 6.24 -16.36
CA LEU A 241 0.31 6.71 -15.48
C LEU A 241 -0.31 7.21 -14.19
N VAL A 242 0.23 6.77 -13.07
CA VAL A 242 -0.09 7.29 -11.74
C VAL A 242 1.20 7.72 -11.07
N LEU A 243 1.20 8.94 -10.56
CA LEU A 243 2.28 9.48 -9.72
C LEU A 243 1.68 9.83 -8.38
N THR A 244 2.23 9.26 -7.32
CA THR A 244 1.83 9.54 -5.93
C THR A 244 3.02 10.12 -5.18
N ALA A 245 2.78 11.20 -4.46
CA ALA A 245 3.71 11.78 -3.51
C ALA A 245 3.02 11.92 -2.16
N GLY A 246 3.67 11.51 -1.10
CA GLY A 246 3.18 11.58 0.27
C GLY A 246 4.22 12.14 1.21
N TYR A 247 3.75 12.85 2.22
CA TYR A 247 4.56 13.32 3.33
C TYR A 247 3.78 13.12 4.62
N LYS A 248 4.42 12.56 5.64
CA LYS A 248 3.82 12.38 6.97
C LYS A 248 4.81 12.67 8.08
N VAL A 249 4.28 13.09 9.20
CA VAL A 249 4.99 13.23 10.47
C VAL A 249 4.49 12.17 11.44
N GLN A 250 5.38 11.71 12.32
CA GLN A 250 5.07 10.71 13.35
C GLN A 250 5.64 11.19 14.67
N ASP A 251 4.78 11.36 15.65
CA ASP A 251 5.12 11.82 16.99
C ASP A 251 4.95 10.66 17.98
N TYR A 252 6.04 10.25 18.61
CA TYR A 252 6.03 9.16 19.57
C TYR A 252 5.64 9.63 20.96
N GLN A 253 5.01 8.76 21.75
CA GLN A 253 4.33 9.14 22.98
C GLN A 253 5.25 9.30 24.19
N ALA A 254 6.47 8.73 24.18
CA ALA A 254 7.39 8.82 25.29
C ALA A 254 8.85 8.76 24.85
N ALA A 255 9.71 9.31 25.68
CA ALA A 255 11.15 9.14 25.51
C ALA A 255 11.56 7.70 25.86
N SER A 256 12.39 7.11 25.02
CA SER A 256 13.05 5.85 25.33
C SER A 256 14.17 6.09 26.33
N GLN A 257 14.30 5.21 27.31
CA GLN A 257 15.42 5.26 28.27
C GLN A 257 16.77 5.07 27.55
N ARG A 258 16.77 4.29 26.46
CA ARG A 258 17.96 3.99 25.66
C ARG A 258 18.53 5.21 24.94
N PHE A 259 17.69 6.07 24.36
CA PHE A 259 18.11 7.23 23.59
C PHE A 259 17.97 8.55 24.36
N GLY A 260 17.25 8.57 25.49
CA GLY A 260 17.00 9.77 26.28
C GLY A 260 16.19 10.84 25.55
N LYS A 261 15.53 10.46 24.45
CA LYS A 261 14.74 11.35 23.57
C LYS A 261 13.39 10.73 23.23
N THR A 262 12.39 11.58 23.05
CA THR A 262 11.16 11.21 22.36
C THR A 262 11.46 11.22 20.87
N ARG A 263 11.11 10.15 20.18
CA ARG A 263 11.30 10.01 18.74
C ARG A 263 10.30 10.86 17.98
N GLU A 264 10.78 11.50 16.92
CA GLU A 264 10.00 12.24 15.95
C GLU A 264 10.52 11.87 14.55
N ASP A 265 9.63 11.43 13.67
CA ASP A 265 9.98 11.03 12.31
C ASP A 265 9.26 11.87 11.28
N GLN A 266 9.91 12.11 10.16
CA GLN A 266 9.35 12.68 8.95
C GLN A 266 9.54 11.68 7.81
N GLN A 267 8.49 11.36 7.09
CA GLN A 267 8.57 10.41 5.99
C GLN A 267 8.11 11.05 4.69
N LEU A 268 8.97 10.93 3.67
CA LEU A 268 8.65 11.22 2.28
C LEU A 268 8.43 9.91 1.52
N SER A 269 7.36 9.85 0.73
CA SER A 269 7.09 8.73 -0.17
C SER A 269 6.84 9.24 -1.59
N LEU A 270 7.41 8.54 -2.57
CA LEU A 270 7.18 8.76 -3.99
C LEU A 270 6.87 7.42 -4.65
N PHE A 271 5.82 7.36 -5.44
CA PHE A 271 5.47 6.15 -6.16
C PHE A 271 5.01 6.46 -7.59
N LEU A 272 5.44 5.63 -8.53
CA LEU A 272 5.06 5.66 -9.92
C LEU A 272 4.54 4.29 -10.32
N ALA A 273 3.32 4.28 -10.89
CA ALA A 273 2.78 3.12 -11.59
C ALA A 273 2.53 3.48 -13.05
N TYR A 274 3.00 2.64 -13.95
CA TYR A 274 2.79 2.77 -15.38
C TYR A 274 2.22 1.48 -15.95
N GLU A 275 1.20 1.60 -16.79
CA GLU A 275 0.63 0.50 -17.55
C GLU A 275 0.53 0.86 -19.03
N TYR A 276 0.97 -0.07 -19.89
CA TYR A 276 0.71 -0.05 -21.32
C TYR A 276 -0.31 -1.15 -21.63
N ALA A 277 -1.54 -0.73 -21.91
CA ALA A 277 -2.66 -1.63 -22.22
C ALA A 277 -2.58 -2.20 -23.64
N GLN A 278 -3.27 -3.32 -23.88
CA GLN A 278 -3.32 -4.00 -25.15
C GLN A 278 -1.93 -4.44 -25.65
N LEU A 279 -1.13 -5.00 -24.75
CA LEU A 279 0.11 -5.66 -25.13
C LEU A 279 -0.20 -6.80 -26.10
N PHE A 280 0.68 -7.04 -27.09
CA PHE A 280 0.47 -8.02 -28.16
C PHE A 280 -0.85 -7.82 -28.95
N SER A 281 -1.40 -6.60 -28.98
CA SER A 281 -2.71 -6.28 -29.56
C SER A 281 -3.90 -7.01 -28.93
N SER A 282 -3.71 -7.64 -27.77
CA SER A 282 -4.76 -8.28 -26.98
C SER A 282 -5.30 -7.30 -25.92
N PRO A 283 -6.62 -7.17 -25.77
CA PRO A 283 -7.22 -6.32 -24.74
C PRO A 283 -6.93 -6.80 -23.31
N ASP A 284 -6.63 -8.09 -23.15
CA ASP A 284 -6.50 -8.74 -21.85
C ASP A 284 -5.08 -8.63 -21.29
N TRP A 285 -4.09 -8.32 -22.13
CA TRP A 285 -2.71 -8.23 -21.73
C TRP A 285 -2.24 -6.78 -21.61
N SER A 286 -1.52 -6.49 -20.55
CA SER A 286 -0.82 -5.21 -20.39
C SER A 286 0.60 -5.41 -19.84
N PHE A 287 1.47 -4.45 -20.16
CA PHE A 287 2.78 -4.29 -19.52
C PHE A 287 2.62 -3.38 -18.33
N VAL A 288 3.27 -3.69 -17.22
CA VAL A 288 3.25 -2.91 -15.98
C VAL A 288 4.67 -2.60 -15.53
N ALA A 289 4.88 -1.38 -15.06
CA ALA A 289 6.12 -0.97 -14.41
C ALA A 289 5.80 -0.16 -13.15
N LEU A 290 6.51 -0.45 -12.06
CA LEU A 290 6.36 0.22 -10.78
C LEU A 290 7.72 0.75 -10.31
N ALA A 291 7.73 1.94 -9.73
CA ALA A 291 8.89 2.50 -9.04
C ALA A 291 8.46 3.16 -7.75
N GLY A 292 9.16 2.88 -6.67
CA GLY A 292 8.89 3.43 -5.34
C GLY A 292 10.15 3.93 -4.66
N TYR A 293 10.02 4.99 -3.90
CA TYR A 293 11.04 5.52 -3.01
C TYR A 293 10.38 5.99 -1.71
N ASN A 294 10.94 5.55 -0.58
CA ASN A 294 10.56 6.01 0.75
C ASN A 294 11.81 6.45 1.50
N GLN A 295 11.71 7.55 2.22
CA GLN A 295 12.73 8.03 3.14
C GLN A 295 12.07 8.41 4.45
N THR A 296 12.67 7.97 5.55
CA THR A 296 12.32 8.37 6.91
C THR A 296 13.53 9.09 7.50
N ASP A 297 13.35 10.35 7.82
CA ASP A 297 14.28 11.15 8.61
C ASP A 297 13.80 11.15 10.07
N SER A 298 14.69 10.87 11.00
CA SER A 298 14.38 10.77 12.44
C SER A 298 15.29 11.68 13.25
N ASN A 299 14.77 12.23 14.34
CA ASN A 299 15.61 12.93 15.33
C ASN A 299 16.56 11.99 16.10
N ILE A 300 16.44 10.67 15.90
CA ILE A 300 17.31 9.62 16.40
C ILE A 300 17.86 8.83 15.21
N GLU A 301 19.13 9.03 14.84
CA GLU A 301 19.80 8.42 13.67
C GLU A 301 19.54 6.92 13.48
N PHE A 302 19.42 6.19 14.59
CA PHE A 302 19.14 4.74 14.57
C PHE A 302 17.88 4.38 13.77
N TYR A 303 16.92 5.28 13.66
CA TYR A 303 15.62 5.06 12.99
C TYR A 303 15.55 5.65 11.57
N GLU A 304 16.64 6.29 11.10
CA GLU A 304 16.69 6.72 9.72
C GLU A 304 16.61 5.52 8.77
N GLN A 305 15.84 5.67 7.73
CA GLN A 305 15.56 4.60 6.77
C GLN A 305 15.39 5.16 5.36
N SER A 306 15.85 4.39 4.37
CA SER A 306 15.50 4.65 2.97
C SER A 306 15.29 3.35 2.21
N ASP A 307 14.22 3.32 1.40
CA ASP A 307 13.83 2.16 0.61
C ASP A 307 13.58 2.57 -0.83
N TYR A 308 13.90 1.71 -1.77
CA TYR A 308 13.45 1.86 -3.15
C TYR A 308 13.08 0.53 -3.79
N LEU A 309 12.18 0.63 -4.74
CA LEU A 309 11.65 -0.48 -5.53
C LEU A 309 11.62 -0.08 -7.00
N LEU A 310 12.07 -0.98 -7.87
CA LEU A 310 11.86 -0.92 -9.31
C LEU A 310 11.38 -2.28 -9.78
N SER A 311 10.26 -2.33 -10.48
CA SER A 311 9.76 -3.58 -11.03
C SER A 311 9.07 -3.38 -12.38
N VAL A 312 9.11 -4.42 -13.19
CA VAL A 312 8.41 -4.51 -14.47
C VAL A 312 7.78 -5.88 -14.61
N GLY A 313 6.74 -5.98 -15.41
CA GLY A 313 6.09 -7.26 -15.65
C GLY A 313 4.92 -7.18 -16.61
N VAL A 314 4.16 -8.24 -16.61
CA VAL A 314 2.96 -8.38 -17.45
C VAL A 314 1.76 -8.68 -16.59
N ASN A 315 0.62 -8.15 -16.99
CA ASN A 315 -0.68 -8.38 -16.36
C ASN A 315 -1.62 -9.02 -17.37
N TYR A 316 -2.38 -10.01 -16.93
CA TYR A 316 -3.43 -10.68 -17.70
C TYR A 316 -4.76 -10.54 -16.97
N LYS A 317 -5.80 -10.11 -17.69
CA LYS A 317 -7.19 -10.01 -17.22
C LYS A 317 -8.05 -11.12 -17.80
N PHE A 318 -9.01 -11.61 -17.04
CA PHE A 318 -9.95 -12.64 -17.46
C PHE A 318 -11.34 -12.40 -16.89
#